data_d3947c66ee436fa4d372517ff2887544
#
_entry.id   d3947c66ee436fa4d372517ff2887544
#
_cell.length_a   1.000
_cell.length_b   1.000
_cell.length_c   1.000
_cell.angle_alpha   90.00
_cell.angle_beta   90.00
_cell.angle_gamma   90.00
#
_symmetry.space_group_name_H-M   'P 1'
#
loop_
_entity.id
_entity.type
_entity.pdbx_description
1 polymer ?
#
loop_
_entity_poly.entity_id
_entity_poly.type
_entity_poly.pdbx_seq_one_letter_code
_entity_poly.pdbx_strand_id
1 'polypeptide(L)'
;MEAQGIVVPPGGGAVWNMAPGRSAALKLLNGETGESVMMFEETAPAGTETTFHLHHDSDEIAYVLAGEVTIKIGDRVSVGGPGTCAFMPRGVPHAWKVTGTETGRILFLYTPGAAGGFFEESQREQRSYGRMAPHEVAAVFGRYGTESVGPPPF
;
A
#
# COMPACT_ATOMS: atom_id res chain seq x y z
N MET A 1 0.66 -20.05 -14.61
CA MET A 1 2.14 -20.18 -14.52
C MET A 1 2.49 -20.59 -13.11
N GLU A 2 3.30 -21.58 -12.98
CA GLU A 2 3.78 -22.03 -11.67
C GLU A 2 4.79 -21.02 -11.12
N ALA A 3 4.61 -20.59 -9.88
CA ALA A 3 5.51 -19.66 -9.25
C ALA A 3 6.86 -20.32 -8.93
N GLN A 4 7.93 -19.59 -9.17
CA GLN A 4 9.29 -20.03 -8.82
C GLN A 4 9.81 -19.19 -7.66
N GLY A 5 10.69 -19.80 -6.83
CA GLY A 5 11.32 -19.07 -5.76
C GLY A 5 12.20 -17.95 -6.29
N ILE A 6 12.13 -16.77 -5.68
CA ILE A 6 12.94 -15.61 -6.05
C ILE A 6 13.55 -14.98 -4.80
N VAL A 7 14.64 -14.28 -4.99
CA VAL A 7 15.27 -13.48 -3.94
C VAL A 7 15.48 -12.07 -4.48
N VAL A 8 14.91 -11.10 -3.77
CA VAL A 8 15.09 -9.67 -4.10
C VAL A 8 16.04 -9.08 -3.07
N PRO A 9 17.23 -8.62 -3.49
CA PRO A 9 18.23 -8.09 -2.54
C PRO A 9 17.81 -6.74 -1.97
N PRO A 10 18.47 -6.27 -0.91
CA PRO A 10 18.26 -4.92 -0.39
C PRO A 10 18.38 -3.88 -1.51
N GLY A 11 17.45 -2.92 -1.54
CA GLY A 11 17.39 -1.91 -2.59
C GLY A 11 16.85 -2.40 -3.93
N GLY A 12 16.56 -3.70 -4.08
CA GLY A 12 15.97 -4.27 -5.29
C GLY A 12 14.48 -4.01 -5.40
N GLY A 13 13.95 -4.29 -6.60
CA GLY A 13 12.55 -4.09 -6.93
C GLY A 13 12.32 -2.84 -7.79
N ALA A 14 11.23 -2.85 -8.56
CA ALA A 14 10.84 -1.70 -9.37
C ALA A 14 10.29 -0.58 -8.48
N VAL A 15 10.71 0.65 -8.72
CA VAL A 15 10.30 1.79 -7.90
C VAL A 15 9.23 2.61 -8.61
N TRP A 16 8.16 2.90 -7.89
CA TRP A 16 7.16 3.87 -8.28
C TRP A 16 7.32 5.13 -7.43
N ASN A 17 7.69 6.24 -8.07
CA ASN A 17 7.74 7.54 -7.43
C ASN A 17 6.34 8.16 -7.43
N MET A 18 5.64 8.04 -6.30
CA MET A 18 4.22 8.37 -6.16
C MET A 18 3.98 9.89 -6.08
N ALA A 19 4.84 10.57 -5.35
CA ALA A 19 4.79 12.00 -5.08
C ALA A 19 6.17 12.46 -4.58
N PRO A 20 6.45 13.75 -4.44
CA PRO A 20 7.71 14.22 -3.86
C PRO A 20 7.97 13.56 -2.50
N GLY A 21 9.09 12.85 -2.40
CA GLY A 21 9.50 12.14 -1.18
C GLY A 21 8.73 10.86 -0.86
N ARG A 22 7.70 10.52 -1.66
CA ARG A 22 6.89 9.31 -1.47
C ARG A 22 7.13 8.32 -2.59
N SER A 23 7.53 7.10 -2.24
CA SER A 23 7.83 6.05 -3.22
C SER A 23 7.45 4.66 -2.70
N ALA A 24 7.24 3.74 -3.64
CA ALA A 24 7.01 2.33 -3.34
C ALA A 24 8.03 1.50 -4.13
N ALA A 25 8.79 0.66 -3.42
CA ALA A 25 9.68 -0.33 -4.01
C ALA A 25 8.95 -1.67 -4.08
N LEU A 26 8.60 -2.12 -5.28
CA LEU A 26 7.81 -3.33 -5.48
C LEU A 26 8.71 -4.56 -5.38
N LYS A 27 8.57 -5.31 -4.30
CA LYS A 27 9.45 -6.44 -3.97
C LYS A 27 8.98 -7.76 -4.58
N LEU A 28 7.67 -8.00 -4.55
CA LEU A 28 7.06 -9.20 -5.11
C LEU A 28 5.89 -8.79 -5.99
N LEU A 29 5.95 -9.14 -7.26
CA LEU A 29 4.91 -8.85 -8.24
C LEU A 29 3.98 -10.05 -8.41
N ASN A 30 2.74 -9.80 -8.79
CA ASN A 30 1.75 -10.84 -9.02
C ASN A 30 2.21 -11.90 -10.03
N GLY A 31 2.88 -11.47 -11.09
CA GLY A 31 3.43 -12.40 -12.10
C GLY A 31 4.57 -13.29 -11.59
N GLU A 32 5.21 -12.90 -10.49
CA GLU A 32 6.32 -13.66 -9.90
C GLU A 32 5.85 -14.68 -8.85
N THR A 33 4.70 -14.43 -8.23
CA THR A 33 4.19 -15.23 -7.11
C THR A 33 2.98 -16.10 -7.47
N GLY A 34 2.57 -16.11 -8.73
CA GLY A 34 1.32 -16.77 -9.12
C GLY A 34 0.09 -16.12 -8.48
N GLU A 35 0.15 -14.81 -8.25
CA GLU A 35 -0.91 -13.99 -7.65
C GLU A 35 -1.23 -14.33 -6.19
N SER A 36 -0.38 -15.12 -5.52
CA SER A 36 -0.61 -15.48 -4.12
C SER A 36 -0.31 -14.34 -3.15
N VAL A 37 0.64 -13.48 -3.48
CA VAL A 37 1.04 -12.33 -2.68
C VAL A 37 1.68 -11.27 -3.55
N MET A 38 1.38 -10.01 -3.26
CA MET A 38 2.11 -8.85 -3.79
C MET A 38 2.69 -8.09 -2.60
N MET A 39 3.94 -7.65 -2.68
CA MET A 39 4.62 -6.98 -1.57
C MET A 39 5.38 -5.75 -2.06
N PHE A 40 5.29 -4.67 -1.31
CA PHE A 40 6.08 -3.46 -1.56
C PHE A 40 6.46 -2.77 -0.25
N GLU A 41 7.54 -2.01 -0.31
CA GLU A 41 7.99 -1.16 0.79
C GLU A 41 7.71 0.30 0.40
N GLU A 42 6.88 0.97 1.18
CA GLU A 42 6.58 2.38 0.96
C GLU A 42 7.44 3.26 1.86
N THR A 43 8.02 4.29 1.27
CA THR A 43 8.65 5.41 1.96
C THR A 43 7.69 6.59 1.86
N ALA A 44 7.27 7.12 3.00
CA ALA A 44 6.24 8.16 3.06
C ALA A 44 6.64 9.27 4.04
N PRO A 45 6.70 10.52 3.58
CA PRO A 45 6.96 11.66 4.47
C PRO A 45 5.93 11.75 5.60
N ALA A 46 6.32 12.36 6.72
CA ALA A 46 5.39 12.69 7.80
C ALA A 46 4.18 13.46 7.25
N GLY A 47 2.98 13.10 7.70
CA GLY A 47 1.74 13.68 7.21
C GLY A 47 1.10 12.96 6.01
N THR A 48 1.80 12.03 5.37
CA THR A 48 1.21 11.20 4.31
C THR A 48 0.05 10.39 4.88
N GLU A 49 -1.08 10.40 4.18
CA GLU A 49 -2.28 9.68 4.60
C GLU A 49 -3.03 9.10 3.42
N THR A 50 -3.85 8.09 3.69
CA THR A 50 -4.73 7.47 2.68
C THR A 50 -6.17 7.87 2.92
N THR A 51 -6.99 7.76 1.89
CA THR A 51 -8.45 7.79 2.03
C THR A 51 -8.91 6.59 2.87
N PHE A 52 -10.12 6.67 3.40
CA PHE A 52 -10.77 5.53 4.02
C PHE A 52 -11.28 4.61 2.91
N HIS A 53 -10.73 3.39 2.82
CA HIS A 53 -10.98 2.50 1.69
C HIS A 53 -10.96 1.04 2.13
N LEU A 54 -11.45 0.17 1.25
CA LEU A 54 -11.42 -1.27 1.47
C LEU A 54 -10.97 -2.00 0.20
N HIS A 55 -10.50 -3.21 0.37
CA HIS A 55 -10.18 -4.12 -0.71
C HIS A 55 -11.17 -5.28 -0.70
N HIS A 56 -11.78 -5.57 -1.85
CA HIS A 56 -12.76 -6.65 -1.98
C HIS A 56 -12.10 -8.02 -2.10
N ASP A 57 -10.93 -8.08 -2.72
CA ASP A 57 -10.30 -9.33 -3.16
C ASP A 57 -8.94 -9.63 -2.52
N SER A 58 -8.52 -8.82 -1.56
CA SER A 58 -7.23 -8.99 -0.89
C SER A 58 -7.32 -8.64 0.59
N ASP A 59 -6.66 -9.44 1.41
CA ASP A 59 -6.29 -9.01 2.75
C ASP A 59 -5.03 -8.16 2.64
N GLU A 60 -4.84 -7.21 3.53
CA GLU A 60 -3.66 -6.36 3.57
C GLU A 60 -2.94 -6.50 4.90
N ILE A 61 -1.62 -6.59 4.85
CA ILE A 61 -0.76 -6.61 6.02
C ILE A 61 0.17 -5.42 5.93
N ALA A 62 0.32 -4.68 7.03
CA ALA A 62 1.28 -3.60 7.15
C ALA A 62 2.25 -3.91 8.29
N TYR A 63 3.54 -3.72 8.04
CA TYR A 63 4.59 -3.85 9.04
C TYR A 63 5.44 -2.59 9.04
N VAL A 64 5.46 -1.88 10.17
CA VAL A 64 6.18 -0.60 10.28
C VAL A 64 7.67 -0.87 10.49
N LEU A 65 8.49 -0.31 9.60
CA LEU A 65 9.96 -0.43 9.64
C LEU A 65 10.61 0.80 10.27
N ALA A 66 10.04 1.99 10.04
CA ALA A 66 10.53 3.26 10.57
C ALA A 66 9.40 4.26 10.70
N GLY A 67 9.55 5.22 11.61
CA GLY A 67 8.56 6.26 11.86
C GLY A 67 7.41 5.80 12.74
N GLU A 68 6.40 6.65 12.87
CA GLU A 68 5.19 6.39 13.62
C GLU A 68 4.00 6.39 12.66
N VAL A 69 3.13 5.39 12.78
CA VAL A 69 1.96 5.27 11.92
C VAL A 69 0.71 5.15 12.77
N THR A 70 -0.28 5.97 12.45
CA THR A 70 -1.64 5.86 12.98
C THR A 70 -2.47 5.07 11.98
N ILE A 71 -3.12 4.01 12.42
CA ILE A 71 -3.89 3.11 11.56
C ILE A 71 -5.32 3.04 12.09
N LYS A 72 -6.29 3.23 11.18
CA LYS A 72 -7.70 3.01 11.49
C LYS A 72 -8.18 1.78 10.72
N ILE A 73 -8.76 0.80 11.44
CA ILE A 73 -9.36 -0.41 10.89
C ILE A 73 -10.77 -0.53 11.44
N GLY A 74 -11.78 -0.39 10.56
CA GLY A 74 -13.15 -0.23 11.03
C GLY A 74 -13.25 0.99 11.94
N ASP A 75 -13.74 0.80 13.16
CA ASP A 75 -13.85 1.88 14.16
C ASP A 75 -12.65 2.01 15.08
N ARG A 76 -11.68 1.11 14.97
CA ARG A 76 -10.51 1.10 15.86
C ARG A 76 -9.37 1.94 15.30
N VAL A 77 -8.81 2.78 16.14
CA VAL A 77 -7.61 3.58 15.85
C VAL A 77 -6.47 3.10 16.73
N SER A 78 -5.31 2.86 16.12
CA SER A 78 -4.10 2.44 16.82
C SER A 78 -2.92 3.25 16.33
N VAL A 79 -1.95 3.50 17.21
CA VAL A 79 -0.70 4.18 16.88
C VAL A 79 0.45 3.22 17.17
N GLY A 80 1.39 3.10 16.23
CA GLY A 80 2.52 2.20 16.43
C GLY A 80 3.78 2.68 15.75
N GLY A 81 4.91 2.38 16.38
CA GLY A 81 6.25 2.60 15.84
C GLY A 81 6.80 1.34 15.18
N PRO A 82 8.15 1.32 14.93
CA PRO A 82 8.81 0.17 14.31
C PRO A 82 8.51 -1.14 15.00
N GLY A 83 8.20 -2.19 14.21
CA GLY A 83 7.79 -3.49 14.71
C GLY A 83 6.29 -3.68 14.85
N THR A 84 5.49 -2.65 14.66
CA THR A 84 4.03 -2.77 14.66
C THR A 84 3.57 -3.52 13.42
N CYS A 85 2.69 -4.50 13.61
CA CYS A 85 2.07 -5.26 12.53
C CYS A 85 0.55 -5.04 12.57
N ALA A 86 -0.05 -4.74 11.42
CA ALA A 86 -1.49 -4.58 11.28
C ALA A 86 -2.03 -5.55 10.24
N PHE A 87 -3.20 -6.12 10.52
CA PHE A 87 -3.93 -6.96 9.59
C PHE A 87 -5.26 -6.29 9.24
N MET A 88 -5.44 -6.00 7.97
CA MET A 88 -6.64 -5.36 7.43
C MET A 88 -7.38 -6.35 6.53
N PRO A 89 -8.42 -7.02 7.06
CA PRO A 89 -9.14 -8.03 6.29
C PRO A 89 -9.84 -7.41 5.08
N ARG A 90 -9.96 -8.19 4.01
CA ARG A 90 -10.78 -7.78 2.86
C ARG A 90 -12.19 -7.41 3.30
N GLY A 91 -12.75 -6.40 2.66
CA GLY A 91 -14.08 -5.89 2.96
C GLY A 91 -14.18 -4.99 4.20
N VAL A 92 -13.11 -4.84 4.96
CA VAL A 92 -13.08 -3.96 6.15
C VAL A 92 -12.41 -2.63 5.78
N PRO A 93 -13.13 -1.50 5.93
CA PRO A 93 -12.56 -0.19 5.65
C PRO A 93 -11.39 0.12 6.56
N HIS A 94 -10.33 0.71 5.98
CA HIS A 94 -9.14 1.08 6.71
C HIS A 94 -8.43 2.28 6.08
N ALA A 95 -7.55 2.88 6.85
CA ALA A 95 -6.69 3.97 6.41
C ALA A 95 -5.47 4.03 7.33
N TRP A 96 -4.40 4.69 6.85
CA TRP A 96 -3.23 4.96 7.66
C TRP A 96 -2.70 6.36 7.39
N LYS A 97 -1.95 6.87 8.37
CA LYS A 97 -1.25 8.15 8.30
C LYS A 97 0.10 8.03 8.97
N VAL A 98 1.13 8.58 8.34
CA VAL A 98 2.42 8.75 9.01
C VAL A 98 2.30 9.93 9.96
N THR A 99 2.32 9.65 11.25
CA THR A 99 2.25 10.65 12.33
C THR A 99 3.63 10.91 12.92
N GLY A 100 3.75 11.85 13.82
CA GLY A 100 5.06 12.27 14.31
C GLY A 100 5.79 13.15 13.28
N THR A 101 7.12 13.20 13.36
CA THR A 101 7.95 14.10 12.54
C THR A 101 8.90 13.39 11.60
N GLU A 102 9.00 12.07 11.72
CA GLU A 102 9.90 11.25 10.89
C GLU A 102 9.20 10.70 9.65
N THR A 103 10.01 10.48 8.61
CA THR A 103 9.56 9.74 7.43
C THR A 103 9.21 8.31 7.83
N GLY A 104 8.05 7.83 7.40
CA GLY A 104 7.62 6.45 7.60
C GLY A 104 8.20 5.52 6.55
N ARG A 105 8.53 4.30 6.97
CA ARG A 105 8.82 3.19 6.07
C ARG A 105 7.95 2.03 6.50
N ILE A 106 7.15 1.51 5.56
CA ILE A 106 6.13 0.50 5.87
C ILE A 106 6.20 -0.57 4.81
N LEU A 107 6.26 -1.82 5.25
CA LEU A 107 6.15 -2.97 4.38
C LEU A 107 4.66 -3.35 4.27
N PHE A 108 4.15 -3.40 3.04
CA PHE A 108 2.78 -3.79 2.75
C PHE A 108 2.73 -5.09 1.94
N LEU A 109 1.78 -5.95 2.29
CA LEU A 109 1.50 -7.18 1.55
C LEU A 109 0.01 -7.28 1.25
N TYR A 110 -0.32 -7.73 0.05
CA TYR A 110 -1.68 -8.12 -0.33
C TYR A 110 -1.74 -9.62 -0.57
N THR A 111 -2.70 -10.30 0.03
CA THR A 111 -2.90 -11.76 -0.11
C THR A 111 -4.38 -12.10 -0.30
N PRO A 112 -4.81 -12.61 -1.48
CA PRO A 112 -4.08 -12.65 -2.76
C PRO A 112 -3.62 -11.27 -3.23
N GLY A 113 -2.74 -11.23 -4.22
CA GLY A 113 -2.10 -10.00 -4.66
C GLY A 113 -2.95 -9.03 -5.49
N ALA A 114 -4.24 -9.29 -5.67
CA ALA A 114 -5.11 -8.55 -6.59
C ALA A 114 -5.06 -7.02 -6.40
N ALA A 115 -5.18 -6.54 -5.16
CA ALA A 115 -5.13 -5.10 -4.88
C ALA A 115 -3.78 -4.47 -5.25
N GLY A 116 -2.71 -5.24 -5.23
CA GLY A 116 -1.37 -4.78 -5.61
C GLY A 116 -1.22 -4.41 -7.07
N GLY A 117 -2.15 -4.85 -7.93
CA GLY A 117 -2.16 -4.50 -9.35
C GLY A 117 -2.22 -2.99 -9.59
N PHE A 118 -2.83 -2.24 -8.69
CA PHE A 118 -2.81 -0.78 -8.72
C PHE A 118 -1.37 -0.24 -8.69
N PHE A 119 -0.54 -0.76 -7.80
CA PHE A 119 0.86 -0.36 -7.67
C PHE A 119 1.68 -0.78 -8.88
N GLU A 120 1.47 -2.00 -9.37
CA GLU A 120 2.18 -2.52 -10.54
C GLU A 120 1.87 -1.72 -11.80
N GLU A 121 0.61 -1.43 -12.07
CA GLU A 121 0.19 -0.61 -13.21
C GLU A 121 0.73 0.81 -13.09
N SER A 122 0.60 1.42 -11.91
CA SER A 122 1.06 2.79 -11.67
C SER A 122 2.58 2.92 -11.82
N GLN A 123 3.33 1.91 -11.40
CA GLN A 123 4.77 1.87 -11.58
C GLN A 123 5.15 1.76 -13.06
N ARG A 124 4.52 0.88 -13.81
CA ARG A 124 4.79 0.73 -15.25
C ARG A 124 4.52 2.01 -16.02
N GLU A 125 3.45 2.72 -15.67
CA GLU A 125 3.04 3.95 -16.34
C GLU A 125 3.66 5.20 -15.73
N GLN A 126 4.43 5.07 -14.64
CA GLN A 126 5.05 6.19 -13.91
C GLN A 126 4.06 7.30 -13.59
N ARG A 127 2.89 6.92 -13.05
CA ARG A 127 1.85 7.87 -12.67
C ARG A 127 2.29 8.73 -11.50
N SER A 128 1.97 10.03 -11.57
CA SER A 128 2.13 10.92 -10.43
C SER A 128 0.81 10.94 -9.64
N TYR A 129 0.83 10.35 -8.45
CA TYR A 129 -0.34 10.25 -7.58
C TYR A 129 -0.96 11.62 -7.30
N GLY A 130 -0.13 12.64 -7.03
CA GLY A 130 -0.59 13.99 -6.73
C GLY A 130 -1.16 14.75 -7.94
N ARG A 131 -1.01 14.23 -9.16
CA ARG A 131 -1.55 14.83 -10.39
C ARG A 131 -2.80 14.13 -10.91
N MET A 132 -3.17 13.01 -10.31
CA MET A 132 -4.37 12.29 -10.70
C MET A 132 -5.60 12.96 -10.12
N ALA A 133 -6.63 13.17 -10.95
CA ALA A 133 -7.93 13.61 -10.46
C ALA A 133 -8.59 12.49 -9.64
N PRO A 134 -9.43 12.82 -8.63
CA PRO A 134 -10.08 11.81 -7.80
C PRO A 134 -10.83 10.72 -8.58
N HIS A 135 -11.48 11.08 -9.69
CA HIS A 135 -12.20 10.10 -10.52
C HIS A 135 -11.25 9.15 -11.27
N GLU A 136 -10.04 9.63 -11.61
CA GLU A 136 -9.02 8.78 -12.25
C GLU A 136 -8.46 7.77 -11.24
N VAL A 137 -8.19 8.21 -10.02
CA VAL A 137 -7.76 7.33 -8.92
C VAL A 137 -8.82 6.27 -8.66
N ALA A 138 -10.08 6.67 -8.54
CA ALA A 138 -11.19 5.76 -8.31
C ALA A 138 -11.35 4.73 -9.43
N ALA A 139 -11.14 5.12 -10.68
CA ALA A 139 -11.22 4.23 -11.83
C ALA A 139 -10.11 3.17 -11.79
N VAL A 140 -8.88 3.56 -11.46
CA VAL A 140 -7.76 2.61 -11.34
C VAL A 140 -7.96 1.69 -10.13
N PHE A 141 -8.36 2.24 -8.99
CA PHE A 141 -8.70 1.44 -7.80
C PHE A 141 -9.75 0.38 -8.12
N GLY A 142 -10.83 0.76 -8.81
CA GLY A 142 -11.92 -0.14 -9.15
C GLY A 142 -11.48 -1.34 -10.00
N ARG A 143 -10.51 -1.16 -10.88
CA ARG A 143 -9.97 -2.27 -11.67
C ARG A 143 -9.28 -3.34 -10.82
N TYR A 144 -8.83 -2.98 -9.62
CA TYR A 144 -8.11 -3.87 -8.72
C TYR A 144 -8.88 -4.16 -7.42
N GLY A 145 -10.20 -3.97 -7.45
CA GLY A 145 -11.07 -4.31 -6.33
C GLY A 145 -10.93 -3.40 -5.11
N THR A 146 -10.43 -2.18 -5.28
CA THR A 146 -10.31 -1.19 -4.20
C THR A 146 -11.43 -0.17 -4.32
N GLU A 147 -12.09 0.12 -3.20
CA GLU A 147 -13.19 1.07 -3.10
C GLU A 147 -12.91 2.10 -2.03
N SER A 148 -12.93 3.38 -2.41
CA SER A 148 -12.84 4.48 -1.45
C SER A 148 -14.22 4.74 -0.86
N VAL A 149 -14.32 4.72 0.47
CA VAL A 149 -15.59 4.90 1.20
C VAL A 149 -15.66 6.20 1.99
N GLY A 150 -14.60 7.00 1.95
CA GLY A 150 -14.58 8.30 2.62
C GLY A 150 -13.22 9.00 2.47
N PRO A 151 -13.15 10.27 2.92
CA PRO A 151 -11.88 11.00 2.98
C PRO A 151 -10.95 10.42 4.04
N PRO A 152 -9.68 10.87 4.10
CA PRO A 152 -8.80 10.51 5.20
C PRO A 152 -9.47 10.76 6.55
N PRO A 153 -9.54 9.76 7.44
CA PRO A 153 -10.33 9.86 8.67
C PRO A 153 -9.53 10.41 9.87
N PHE A 154 -8.44 11.11 9.62
CA PHE A 154 -7.52 11.60 10.65
C PHE A 154 -7.58 13.08 10.86
#